data_65b78d83faaaabd1165e6af4a4230ffa
#
_entry.id   65b78d83faaaabd1165e6af4a4230ffa
#
_cell.length_a   1.000
_cell.length_b   1.000
_cell.length_c   1.000
_cell.angle_alpha   90.00
_cell.angle_beta   90.00
_cell.angle_gamma   90.00
#
_symmetry.space_group_name_H-M   'P 1'
#
loop_
_entity.id
_entity.type
_entity.pdbx_description
1 polymer ?
#
loop_
_entity_poly.entity_id
_entity_poly.type
_entity_poly.pdbx_seq_one_letter_code
_entity_poly.pdbx_strand_id
1 'polypeptide(L)'
;MTTNVVLAAAIALLAAPAFAHSTKEDVIPAREATLEASPAEIAMRFDAAMRITRIALTDGDGRSFDLERGDGMAPVTEFAATPEALPPGDYTVEWSGIAEDGHTMSGAWTFTVR
;
A
#
# COMPACT_ATOMS: atom_id res chain seq x y z
N MET A 1 18.72 61.26 -18.33
CA MET A 1 18.97 60.20 -17.33
C MET A 1 17.89 59.17 -17.37
N THR A 2 18.19 58.10 -17.98
CA THR A 2 17.25 57.00 -18.11
C THR A 2 17.59 55.96 -17.06
N THR A 3 16.72 55.80 -16.10
CA THR A 3 16.80 54.69 -15.15
C THR A 3 16.24 53.45 -15.81
N ASN A 4 17.12 52.53 -16.12
CA ASN A 4 16.68 51.22 -16.58
C ASN A 4 16.22 50.41 -15.39
N VAL A 5 14.92 50.29 -15.28
CA VAL A 5 14.34 49.30 -14.34
C VAL A 5 14.39 47.97 -15.03
N VAL A 6 15.33 47.15 -14.64
CA VAL A 6 15.33 45.75 -15.05
C VAL A 6 14.32 45.03 -14.18
N LEU A 7 13.17 44.79 -14.76
CA LEU A 7 12.17 43.96 -14.13
C LEU A 7 12.62 42.51 -14.29
N ALA A 8 13.25 41.96 -13.27
CA ALA A 8 13.53 40.55 -13.21
C ALA A 8 12.19 39.83 -12.94
N ALA A 9 11.60 39.32 -13.99
CA ALA A 9 10.47 38.42 -13.84
C ALA A 9 10.99 37.12 -13.25
N ALA A 10 10.81 36.94 -11.96
CA ALA A 10 11.02 35.65 -11.34
C ALA A 10 9.91 34.70 -11.80
N ILE A 11 10.22 33.89 -12.79
CA ILE A 11 9.35 32.79 -13.17
C ILE A 11 9.48 31.74 -12.09
N ALA A 12 8.55 31.74 -11.16
CA ALA A 12 8.42 30.64 -10.23
C ALA A 12 7.96 29.41 -11.02
N LEU A 13 8.87 28.53 -11.34
CA LEU A 13 8.53 27.21 -11.83
C LEU A 13 7.91 26.43 -10.66
N LEU A 14 6.61 26.43 -10.59
CA LEU A 14 5.88 25.48 -9.80
C LEU A 14 6.05 24.12 -10.46
N ALA A 15 7.05 23.36 -9.99
CA ALA A 15 7.11 21.96 -10.31
C ALA A 15 5.89 21.31 -9.65
N ALA A 16 4.85 21.07 -10.42
CA ALA A 16 3.76 20.21 -9.97
C ALA A 16 4.38 18.84 -9.64
N PRO A 17 4.14 18.30 -8.42
CA PRO A 17 4.61 16.96 -8.13
C PRO A 17 4.01 16.03 -9.20
N ALA A 18 4.88 15.35 -9.91
CA ALA A 18 4.43 14.29 -10.78
C ALA A 18 3.84 13.20 -9.88
N PHE A 19 2.52 13.17 -9.78
CA PHE A 19 1.86 12.02 -9.23
C PHE A 19 2.05 10.90 -10.26
N ALA A 20 3.12 10.13 -10.10
CA ALA A 20 3.10 8.79 -10.62
C ALA A 20 1.82 8.17 -10.08
N HIS A 21 1.03 7.56 -10.96
CA HIS A 21 -0.23 6.94 -10.62
C HIS A 21 -0.07 6.01 -9.44
N SER A 22 -0.13 6.55 -8.22
CA SER A 22 -0.25 5.74 -7.04
C SER A 22 -1.72 5.38 -6.93
N THR A 23 -2.06 4.15 -7.24
CA THR A 23 -3.33 3.58 -6.83
C THR A 23 -3.43 3.77 -5.34
N LYS A 24 -4.36 4.62 -4.90
CA LYS A 24 -4.60 4.82 -3.49
C LYS A 24 -5.11 3.52 -2.91
N GLU A 25 -4.39 2.99 -1.96
CA GLU A 25 -4.80 1.80 -1.22
C GLU A 25 -5.09 2.16 0.23
N ASP A 26 -6.22 1.66 0.73
CA ASP A 26 -6.49 1.60 2.15
C ASP A 26 -6.23 0.17 2.61
N VAL A 27 -5.66 0.01 3.78
CA VAL A 27 -5.25 -1.30 4.29
C VAL A 27 -5.84 -1.59 5.67
N ILE A 28 -6.08 -2.87 5.92
CA ILE A 28 -6.51 -3.41 7.21
C ILE A 28 -5.58 -4.57 7.56
N PRO A 29 -4.97 -4.57 8.74
CA PRO A 29 -4.95 -3.51 9.76
C PRO A 29 -4.35 -2.21 9.24
N ALA A 30 -4.72 -1.08 9.85
CA ALA A 30 -4.15 0.22 9.47
C ALA A 30 -2.62 0.19 9.60
N ARG A 31 -1.95 0.99 8.77
CA ARG A 31 -0.48 1.10 8.79
C ARG A 31 0.00 1.46 10.18
N GLU A 32 0.98 0.72 10.67
CA GLU A 32 1.63 0.91 11.97
C GLU A 32 0.67 0.78 13.17
N ALA A 33 -0.50 0.18 12.97
CA ALA A 33 -1.46 -0.05 14.05
C ALA A 33 -0.92 -1.02 15.09
N THR A 34 -1.31 -0.80 16.32
CA THR A 34 -1.10 -1.76 17.42
C THR A 34 -2.44 -2.38 17.78
N LEU A 35 -2.54 -3.69 17.66
CA LEU A 35 -3.75 -4.45 17.91
C LEU A 35 -3.66 -5.18 19.25
N GLU A 36 -4.78 -5.27 19.95
CA GLU A 36 -4.86 -6.02 21.22
C GLU A 36 -5.11 -7.52 20.99
N ALA A 37 -5.41 -7.92 19.77
CA ALA A 37 -5.66 -9.30 19.38
C ALA A 37 -5.26 -9.55 17.94
N SER A 38 -5.12 -10.82 17.56
CA SER A 38 -4.87 -11.22 16.17
C SER A 38 -5.97 -10.66 15.25
N PRO A 39 -5.62 -10.05 14.12
CA PRO A 39 -6.62 -9.48 13.22
C PRO A 39 -7.47 -10.57 12.55
N ALA A 40 -8.75 -10.29 12.33
CA ALA A 40 -9.65 -11.19 11.66
C ALA A 40 -9.41 -11.26 10.17
N GLU A 41 -8.85 -10.18 9.60
CA GLU A 41 -8.57 -10.12 8.16
C GLU A 41 -7.37 -9.24 7.85
N ILE A 42 -6.74 -9.55 6.72
CA ILE A 42 -5.78 -8.70 6.04
C ILE A 42 -6.47 -8.23 4.77
N ALA A 43 -6.67 -6.93 4.63
CA ALA A 43 -7.47 -6.39 3.54
C ALA A 43 -6.85 -5.16 2.90
N MET A 44 -7.18 -4.98 1.64
CA MET A 44 -6.77 -3.81 0.85
C MET A 44 -7.94 -3.33 0.03
N ARG A 45 -8.07 -2.01 -0.08
CA ARG A 45 -9.02 -1.37 -0.99
C ARG A 45 -8.25 -0.51 -1.97
N PHE A 46 -8.58 -0.64 -3.24
CA PHE A 46 -7.97 0.12 -4.34
C PHE A 46 -9.03 0.99 -5.01
N ASP A 47 -8.59 2.11 -5.59
CA ASP A 47 -9.47 3.00 -6.38
C ASP A 47 -9.75 2.45 -7.79
N ALA A 48 -8.96 1.48 -8.25
CA ALA A 48 -9.15 0.76 -9.51
C ALA A 48 -8.84 -0.72 -9.31
N ALA A 49 -9.38 -1.58 -10.16
CA ALA A 49 -9.21 -3.02 -10.02
C ALA A 49 -7.73 -3.42 -10.07
N MET A 50 -7.36 -4.31 -9.17
CA MET A 50 -6.01 -4.83 -9.02
C MET A 50 -6.06 -6.34 -8.94
N ARG A 51 -5.24 -7.02 -9.74
CA ARG A 51 -5.03 -8.45 -9.60
C ARG A 51 -3.86 -8.68 -8.66
N ILE A 52 -4.12 -9.22 -7.50
CA ILE A 52 -3.08 -9.50 -6.52
C ILE A 52 -2.39 -10.82 -6.90
N THR A 53 -1.18 -10.72 -7.40
CA THR A 53 -0.40 -11.89 -7.84
C THR A 53 0.35 -12.56 -6.69
N ARG A 54 0.68 -11.79 -5.66
CA ARG A 54 1.35 -12.29 -4.47
C ARG A 54 1.00 -11.45 -3.26
N ILE A 55 0.81 -12.11 -2.14
CA ILE A 55 0.71 -11.47 -0.83
C ILE A 55 1.38 -12.38 0.20
N ALA A 56 2.15 -11.79 1.10
CA ALA A 56 2.86 -12.51 2.14
C ALA A 56 2.75 -11.77 3.47
N LEU A 57 2.61 -12.52 4.55
CA LEU A 57 2.59 -12.03 5.93
C LEU A 57 3.74 -12.67 6.69
N THR A 58 4.64 -11.83 7.19
CA THR A 58 5.82 -12.28 7.92
C THR A 58 5.95 -11.56 9.25
N ASP A 59 6.62 -12.19 10.22
CA ASP A 59 6.98 -11.55 11.48
C ASP A 59 8.40 -10.95 11.43
N GLY A 60 8.84 -10.39 12.56
CA GLY A 60 10.17 -9.78 12.67
C GLY A 60 11.34 -10.74 12.53
N ASP A 61 11.10 -12.04 12.69
CA ASP A 61 12.11 -13.10 12.52
C ASP A 61 12.07 -13.72 11.10
N GLY A 62 11.24 -13.19 10.22
CA GLY A 62 11.09 -13.69 8.87
C GLY A 62 10.23 -14.93 8.73
N ARG A 63 9.51 -15.33 9.78
CA ARG A 63 8.56 -16.44 9.71
C ARG A 63 7.35 -16.03 8.90
N SER A 64 6.94 -16.87 7.96
CA SER A 64 5.72 -16.69 7.16
C SER A 64 4.50 -17.26 7.85
N PHE A 65 3.38 -16.56 7.69
CA PHE A 65 2.07 -16.98 8.21
C PHE A 65 1.11 -17.17 7.05
N ASP A 66 0.23 -18.17 7.17
CA ASP A 66 -0.72 -18.48 6.13
C ASP A 66 -1.81 -17.41 6.01
N LEU A 67 -2.17 -17.13 4.76
CA LEU A 67 -3.28 -16.25 4.40
C LEU A 67 -4.24 -17.04 3.51
N GLU A 68 -5.48 -17.17 3.94
CA GLU A 68 -6.53 -17.78 3.12
C GLU A 68 -7.17 -16.69 2.25
N ARG A 69 -6.98 -16.81 0.94
CA ARG A 69 -7.50 -15.87 -0.06
C ARG A 69 -8.85 -16.33 -0.59
N GLY A 70 -9.72 -15.36 -0.88
CA GLY A 70 -11.03 -15.64 -1.49
C GLY A 70 -11.25 -14.98 -2.85
N ASP A 71 -10.23 -14.30 -3.40
CA ASP A 71 -10.36 -13.50 -4.62
C ASP A 71 -10.22 -14.31 -5.92
N GLY A 72 -9.74 -15.56 -5.86
CA GLY A 72 -9.53 -16.41 -7.04
C GLY A 72 -8.53 -15.84 -8.06
N MET A 73 -7.61 -14.98 -7.64
CA MET A 73 -6.65 -14.28 -8.52
C MET A 73 -7.33 -13.37 -9.54
N ALA A 74 -8.60 -13.01 -9.34
CA ALA A 74 -9.31 -12.08 -10.21
C ALA A 74 -8.95 -10.62 -9.90
N PRO A 75 -9.08 -9.70 -10.86
CA PRO A 75 -8.98 -8.27 -10.57
C PRO A 75 -10.09 -7.84 -9.61
N VAL A 76 -9.71 -7.16 -8.52
CA VAL A 76 -10.65 -6.72 -7.48
C VAL A 76 -10.31 -5.31 -7.03
N THR A 77 -11.31 -4.56 -6.60
CA THR A 77 -11.13 -3.28 -5.92
C THR A 77 -11.02 -3.48 -4.41
N GLU A 78 -11.55 -4.58 -3.90
CA GLU A 78 -11.44 -4.95 -2.49
C GLU A 78 -10.86 -6.36 -2.40
N PHE A 79 -9.73 -6.46 -1.72
CA PHE A 79 -9.06 -7.73 -1.43
C PHE A 79 -9.17 -8.02 0.06
N ALA A 80 -9.50 -9.24 0.41
CA ALA A 80 -9.47 -9.70 1.79
C ALA A 80 -8.91 -11.11 1.87
N ALA A 81 -8.09 -11.35 2.87
CA ALA A 81 -7.55 -12.66 3.19
C ALA A 81 -7.69 -12.90 4.69
N THR A 82 -7.89 -14.16 5.08
CA THR A 82 -7.97 -14.55 6.48
C THR A 82 -6.63 -15.10 6.93
N PRO A 83 -5.95 -14.42 7.88
CA PRO A 83 -4.69 -14.94 8.42
C PRO A 83 -4.96 -16.06 9.42
N GLU A 84 -4.00 -16.97 9.57
CA GLU A 84 -3.96 -17.82 10.74
C GLU A 84 -3.83 -16.95 12.00
N ALA A 85 -4.12 -17.48 13.17
CA ALA A 85 -4.00 -16.77 14.42
C ALA A 85 -2.55 -16.32 14.65
N LEU A 86 -2.37 -15.01 14.86
CA LEU A 86 -1.04 -14.39 15.00
C LEU A 86 -0.69 -14.22 16.48
N PRO A 87 0.45 -14.77 16.96
CA PRO A 87 0.95 -14.47 18.29
C PRO A 87 1.38 -12.99 18.40
N PRO A 88 1.55 -12.48 19.63
CA PRO A 88 2.12 -11.14 19.82
C PRO A 88 3.43 -10.97 19.08
N GLY A 89 3.59 -9.84 18.40
CA GLY A 89 4.79 -9.54 17.61
C GLY A 89 4.56 -8.44 16.59
N ASP A 90 5.61 -8.15 15.85
CA ASP A 90 5.59 -7.19 14.75
C ASP A 90 5.45 -7.93 13.42
N TYR A 91 4.57 -7.42 12.56
CA TYR A 91 4.22 -8.07 11.30
C TYR A 91 4.39 -7.14 10.11
N THR A 92 4.75 -7.73 8.98
CA THR A 92 4.83 -7.04 7.69
C THR A 92 3.97 -7.78 6.68
N VAL A 93 3.13 -7.04 5.97
CA VAL A 93 2.42 -7.54 4.78
C VAL A 93 3.13 -6.98 3.56
N GLU A 94 3.49 -7.84 2.63
CA GLU A 94 4.04 -7.47 1.33
C GLU A 94 3.16 -8.03 0.23
N TRP A 95 2.87 -7.21 -0.78
CA TRP A 95 2.06 -7.65 -1.89
C TRP A 95 2.60 -7.16 -3.23
N SER A 96 2.23 -7.87 -4.27
CA SER A 96 2.46 -7.48 -5.66
C SER A 96 1.19 -7.72 -6.44
N GLY A 97 0.98 -6.92 -7.47
CA GLY A 97 -0.22 -7.01 -8.29
C GLY A 97 -0.03 -6.41 -9.66
N ILE A 98 -1.04 -6.57 -10.49
CA ILE A 98 -1.11 -6.01 -11.84
C ILE A 98 -2.34 -5.12 -11.90
N ALA A 99 -2.12 -3.84 -12.20
CA ALA A 99 -3.19 -2.86 -12.36
C ALA A 99 -3.94 -3.06 -13.69
N GLU A 100 -5.09 -2.39 -13.83
CA GLU A 100 -5.92 -2.48 -15.05
C GLU A 100 -5.16 -2.13 -16.33
N ASP A 101 -4.22 -1.19 -16.25
CA ASP A 101 -3.40 -0.76 -17.39
C ASP A 101 -2.21 -1.69 -17.67
N GLY A 102 -2.08 -2.78 -16.92
CA GLY A 102 -1.00 -3.77 -17.07
C GLY A 102 0.27 -3.46 -16.31
N HIS A 103 0.35 -2.33 -15.59
CA HIS A 103 1.51 -2.02 -14.75
C HIS A 103 1.59 -2.95 -13.54
N THR A 104 2.81 -3.43 -13.26
CA THR A 104 3.09 -4.15 -12.03
C THR A 104 3.20 -3.16 -10.88
N MET A 105 2.48 -3.44 -9.80
CA MET A 105 2.47 -2.65 -8.59
C MET A 105 2.86 -3.50 -7.40
N SER A 106 3.43 -2.88 -6.38
CA SER A 106 3.77 -3.55 -5.13
C SER A 106 3.66 -2.59 -3.96
N GLY A 107 3.51 -3.14 -2.79
CA GLY A 107 3.47 -2.36 -1.57
C GLY A 107 3.76 -3.22 -0.34
N ALA A 108 3.92 -2.55 0.78
CA ALA A 108 4.13 -3.19 2.07
C ALA A 108 3.61 -2.28 3.17
N TRP A 109 3.15 -2.89 4.27
CA TRP A 109 2.84 -2.16 5.49
C TRP A 109 3.06 -3.04 6.71
N THR A 110 3.13 -2.41 7.86
CA THR A 110 3.41 -3.08 9.12
C THR A 110 2.30 -2.84 10.14
N PHE A 111 2.16 -3.77 11.06
CA PHE A 111 1.33 -3.65 12.25
C PHE A 111 1.91 -4.50 13.38
N THR A 112 1.42 -4.27 14.59
CA THR A 112 1.87 -4.97 15.79
C THR A 112 0.68 -5.63 16.47
N VAL A 113 0.85 -6.83 16.98
CA VAL A 113 -0.10 -7.52 17.85
C VAL A 113 0.51 -7.60 19.24
N ARG A 114 -0.24 -7.16 20.23
CA ARG A 114 0.12 -7.24 21.64
C ARG A 114 -0.31 -8.52 22.30
#